data_4e414469e636577058451fea38fb610d
#
_entry.id   4e414469e636577058451fea38fb610d
#
_cell.length_a   1.000
_cell.length_b   1.000
_cell.length_c   1.000
_cell.angle_alpha   90.00
_cell.angle_beta   90.00
_cell.angle_gamma   90.00
#
_symmetry.space_group_name_H-M   'P 1'
#
loop_
_entity.id
_entity.type
_entity.pdbx_description
1 polymer ?
#
loop_
_entity_poly.entity_id
_entity_poly.type
_entity_poly.pdbx_seq_one_letter_code
_entity_poly.pdbx_strand_id
1 'polypeptide(L)'
;YGPEMRGGTANVTVILSDRPISSPIAHDYDTAIILNQQSMDKFEPRVKPGGVLIYDPNGIVRPPQRTDILVYEIEATEEAARQGNIRVFNTMILGGYLKVRPVVTLENAFRGMAKSLPPRMAGLLPANEQAMRHGMEIIRERRGE
;
A
#
# COMPACT_ATOMS: atom_id res chain seq x y z
N TYR A 1 17.47 8.85 7.13
CA TYR A 1 17.96 7.52 7.51
C TYR A 1 19.41 7.65 7.97
N GLY A 2 19.69 7.18 9.16
CA GLY A 2 21.05 7.04 9.67
C GLY A 2 21.63 5.68 9.34
N PRO A 3 22.74 5.28 10.02
CA PRO A 3 23.32 3.95 9.84
C PRO A 3 22.46 2.88 10.52
N GLU A 4 21.26 2.68 10.03
CA GLU A 4 20.26 1.82 10.62
C GLU A 4 20.43 0.38 10.21
N MET A 5 19.94 -0.52 11.06
CA MET A 5 19.96 -1.94 10.79
C MET A 5 19.07 -2.24 9.59
N ARG A 6 19.63 -2.94 8.62
CA ARG A 6 18.83 -3.51 7.54
C ARG A 6 17.93 -4.60 8.12
N GLY A 7 16.67 -4.64 7.69
CA GLY A 7 15.71 -5.62 8.18
C GLY A 7 14.82 -5.15 9.31
N GLY A 8 14.95 -3.90 9.73
CA GLY A 8 13.99 -3.29 10.64
C GLY A 8 12.69 -2.91 9.94
N THR A 9 11.67 -2.53 10.73
CA THR A 9 10.42 -2.03 10.16
C THR A 9 10.60 -0.59 9.72
N ALA A 10 10.37 -0.32 8.43
CA ALA A 10 10.20 1.03 7.92
C ALA A 10 8.72 1.27 7.68
N ASN A 11 8.20 2.40 8.15
CA ASN A 11 6.79 2.70 7.96
C ASN A 11 6.58 4.19 7.72
N VAL A 12 5.46 4.52 7.11
CA VAL A 12 5.01 5.88 6.90
C VAL A 12 3.53 5.95 7.25
N THR A 13 3.13 7.04 7.89
CA THR A 13 1.73 7.32 8.20
C THR A 13 1.30 8.55 7.43
N VAL A 14 0.18 8.43 6.73
CA VAL A 14 -0.43 9.53 5.99
C VAL A 14 -1.82 9.76 6.56
N ILE A 15 -2.11 11.02 6.91
CA ILE A 15 -3.41 11.42 7.42
C ILE A 15 -4.05 12.36 6.41
N LEU A 16 -5.26 12.01 5.96
CA LEU A 16 -6.06 12.83 5.08
C LEU A 16 -7.32 13.25 5.84
N SER A 17 -7.59 14.55 5.88
CA SER A 17 -8.75 15.08 6.60
C SER A 17 -9.21 16.38 5.96
N ASP A 18 -10.52 16.62 6.01
CA ASP A 18 -11.13 17.89 5.66
C ASP A 18 -11.09 18.90 6.81
N ARG A 19 -10.54 18.48 7.96
CA ARG A 19 -10.37 19.31 9.15
C ARG A 19 -8.88 19.50 9.44
N PRO A 20 -8.49 20.56 10.16
CA PRO A 20 -7.10 20.74 10.55
C PRO A 20 -6.57 19.53 11.33
N ILE A 21 -5.37 19.09 10.97
CA ILE A 21 -4.71 17.97 11.63
C ILE A 21 -3.78 18.52 12.69
N SER A 22 -4.11 18.26 13.96
CA SER A 22 -3.34 18.79 15.09
C SER A 22 -2.08 17.97 15.40
N SER A 23 -2.03 16.70 14.98
CA SER A 23 -0.88 15.84 15.22
C SER A 23 -0.76 14.81 14.11
N PRO A 24 0.45 14.57 13.59
CA PRO A 24 0.68 13.49 12.62
C PRO A 24 0.79 12.12 13.29
N ILE A 25 0.67 12.03 14.60
CA ILE A 25 0.78 10.78 15.33
C ILE A 25 -0.58 10.11 15.38
N ALA A 26 -0.69 8.91 14.82
CA ALA A 26 -1.87 8.08 14.89
C ALA A 26 -1.57 6.81 15.68
N HIS A 27 -2.46 6.45 16.58
CA HIS A 27 -2.34 5.21 17.35
C HIS A 27 -3.06 4.06 16.67
N ASP A 28 -4.19 4.34 16.02
CA ASP A 28 -4.98 3.37 15.29
C ASP A 28 -5.18 3.85 13.86
N TYR A 29 -5.32 2.90 12.93
CA TYR A 29 -5.37 3.20 11.51
C TYR A 29 -6.67 2.75 10.89
N ASP A 30 -7.21 3.57 9.98
CA ASP A 30 -8.34 3.20 9.14
C ASP A 30 -7.93 2.17 8.10
N THR A 31 -6.71 2.31 7.57
CA THR A 31 -6.15 1.42 6.56
C THR A 31 -4.68 1.17 6.86
N ALA A 32 -4.26 -0.08 6.80
CA ALA A 32 -2.86 -0.47 6.87
C ALA A 32 -2.47 -1.23 5.61
N ILE A 33 -1.32 -0.87 5.04
CA ILE A 33 -0.72 -1.59 3.93
C ILE A 33 0.55 -2.24 4.45
N ILE A 34 0.63 -3.56 4.38
CA ILE A 34 1.64 -4.34 5.08
C ILE A 34 2.41 -5.21 4.10
N LEU A 35 3.73 -5.10 4.12
CA LEU A 35 4.61 -5.70 3.14
C LEU A 35 5.59 -6.73 3.71
N ASN A 36 5.61 -6.91 5.03
CA ASN A 36 6.42 -7.96 5.66
C ASN A 36 5.80 -8.42 6.97
N GLN A 37 6.29 -9.55 7.49
CA GLN A 37 5.73 -10.16 8.69
C GLN A 37 5.91 -9.31 9.94
N GLN A 38 7.05 -8.65 10.09
CA GLN A 38 7.29 -7.80 11.26
C GLN A 38 6.27 -6.64 11.30
N SER A 39 5.97 -6.05 10.16
CA SER A 39 4.96 -5.01 10.07
C SER A 39 3.56 -5.56 10.32
N MET A 40 3.27 -6.80 9.88
CA MET A 40 2.00 -7.45 10.18
C MET A 40 1.83 -7.60 11.68
N ASP A 41 2.83 -8.12 12.37
CA ASP A 41 2.77 -8.34 13.81
C ASP A 41 2.59 -7.03 14.58
N LYS A 42 3.18 -5.95 14.08
CA LYS A 42 3.13 -4.64 14.74
C LYS A 42 1.83 -3.87 14.45
N PHE A 43 1.35 -3.90 13.22
CA PHE A 43 0.28 -2.99 12.78
C PHE A 43 -1.08 -3.65 12.62
N GLU A 44 -1.18 -4.96 12.45
CA GLU A 44 -2.49 -5.61 12.40
C GLU A 44 -3.35 -5.28 13.63
N PRO A 45 -2.80 -5.35 14.88
CA PRO A 45 -3.59 -5.03 16.07
C PRO A 45 -4.05 -3.57 16.12
N ARG A 46 -3.43 -2.70 15.35
CA ARG A 46 -3.69 -1.25 15.37
C ARG A 46 -4.65 -0.78 14.28
N VAL A 47 -5.16 -1.69 13.47
CA VAL A 47 -6.22 -1.36 12.52
C VAL A 47 -7.53 -1.23 13.30
N LYS A 48 -8.27 -0.14 13.09
CA LYS A 48 -9.55 0.07 13.75
C LYS A 48 -10.55 -1.02 13.37
N PRO A 49 -11.42 -1.46 14.29
CA PRO A 49 -12.53 -2.36 13.91
C PRO A 49 -13.32 -1.77 12.74
N GLY A 50 -13.60 -2.60 11.74
CA GLY A 50 -14.23 -2.15 10.49
C GLY A 50 -13.27 -1.49 9.50
N GLY A 51 -11.99 -1.37 9.85
CA GLY A 51 -10.97 -0.84 8.96
C GLY A 51 -10.54 -1.82 7.89
N VAL A 52 -9.49 -1.45 7.16
CA VAL A 52 -8.99 -2.22 6.01
C VAL A 52 -7.51 -2.56 6.20
N LEU A 53 -7.16 -3.79 5.89
CA LEU A 53 -5.77 -4.24 5.84
C LEU A 53 -5.49 -4.78 4.45
N ILE A 54 -4.45 -4.26 3.80
CA ILE A 54 -3.99 -4.71 2.49
C ILE A 54 -2.59 -5.26 2.66
N TYR A 55 -2.33 -6.45 2.16
CA TYR A 55 -0.99 -7.02 2.28
C TYR A 55 -0.57 -7.76 1.00
N ASP A 56 0.75 -7.80 0.80
CA ASP A 56 1.36 -8.62 -0.24
C ASP A 56 1.81 -9.93 0.41
N PRO A 57 1.31 -11.08 -0.05
CA PRO A 57 1.64 -12.36 0.59
C PRO A 57 3.11 -12.75 0.46
N ASN A 58 3.84 -12.16 -0.45
CA ASN A 58 5.24 -12.51 -0.69
C ASN A 58 6.15 -12.28 0.54
N GLY A 59 5.87 -11.33 1.37
CA GLY A 59 6.66 -11.06 2.56
C GLY A 59 6.03 -11.55 3.86
N ILE A 60 4.97 -12.35 3.76
CA ILE A 60 4.12 -12.71 4.89
C ILE A 60 4.22 -14.21 5.14
N VAL A 61 4.65 -14.58 6.35
CA VAL A 61 4.73 -15.98 6.80
C VAL A 61 3.40 -16.43 7.36
N ARG A 62 2.73 -15.54 8.09
CA ARG A 62 1.46 -15.83 8.74
C ARG A 62 0.44 -14.77 8.33
N PRO A 63 -0.65 -15.18 7.67
CA PRO A 63 -1.68 -14.24 7.21
C PRO A 63 -2.39 -13.55 8.38
N PRO A 64 -3.11 -12.45 8.11
CA PRO A 64 -3.87 -11.75 9.14
C PRO A 64 -4.87 -12.67 9.83
N GLN A 65 -5.01 -12.50 11.14
CA GLN A 65 -5.87 -13.33 11.97
C GLN A 65 -7.20 -12.65 12.35
N ARG A 66 -7.27 -11.31 12.18
CA ARG A 66 -8.45 -10.56 12.61
C ARG A 66 -9.64 -10.80 11.69
N THR A 67 -10.82 -10.88 12.31
CA THR A 67 -12.10 -11.11 11.61
C THR A 67 -13.01 -9.88 11.64
N ASP A 68 -12.62 -8.83 12.36
CA ASP A 68 -13.40 -7.60 12.51
C ASP A 68 -12.98 -6.49 11.55
N ILE A 69 -12.09 -6.80 10.61
CA ILE A 69 -11.61 -5.87 9.58
C ILE A 69 -11.75 -6.50 8.19
N LEU A 70 -11.72 -5.65 7.17
CA LEU A 70 -11.67 -6.10 5.78
C LEU A 70 -10.22 -6.37 5.41
N VAL A 71 -9.94 -7.54 4.87
CA VAL A 71 -8.59 -7.96 4.48
C VAL A 71 -8.54 -8.15 2.97
N TYR A 72 -7.57 -7.51 2.34
CA TYR A 72 -7.31 -7.61 0.92
C TYR A 72 -5.89 -8.09 0.67
N GLU A 73 -5.72 -8.91 -0.34
CA GLU A 73 -4.46 -9.48 -0.76
C GLU A 73 -4.10 -8.95 -2.14
N ILE A 74 -2.85 -8.51 -2.32
CA ILE A 74 -2.36 -8.06 -3.61
C ILE A 74 -0.97 -8.67 -3.86
N GLU A 75 -0.87 -9.53 -4.86
CA GLU A 75 0.38 -10.22 -5.23
C GLU A 75 1.26 -9.31 -6.11
N ALA A 76 1.57 -8.13 -5.59
CA ALA A 76 2.26 -7.10 -6.36
C ALA A 76 3.72 -7.46 -6.64
N THR A 77 4.41 -8.07 -5.68
CA THR A 77 5.81 -8.48 -5.87
C THR A 77 5.93 -9.52 -6.96
N GLU A 78 5.09 -10.55 -6.92
CA GLU A 78 5.10 -11.61 -7.92
C GLU A 78 4.75 -11.07 -9.31
N GLU A 79 3.74 -10.22 -9.38
CA GLU A 79 3.31 -9.67 -10.66
C GLU A 79 4.35 -8.72 -11.25
N ALA A 80 4.98 -7.89 -10.43
CA ALA A 80 6.06 -7.00 -10.89
C ALA A 80 7.26 -7.82 -11.39
N ALA A 81 7.60 -8.92 -10.72
CA ALA A 81 8.66 -9.83 -11.16
C ALA A 81 8.30 -10.50 -12.48
N ARG A 82 7.04 -10.92 -12.64
CA ARG A 82 6.57 -11.54 -13.89
C ARG A 82 6.67 -10.58 -15.06
N GLN A 83 6.42 -9.31 -14.85
CA GLN A 83 6.54 -8.26 -15.87
C GLN A 83 7.99 -7.84 -16.11
N GLY A 84 8.92 -8.33 -15.29
CA GLY A 84 10.33 -7.95 -15.39
C GLY A 84 10.63 -6.54 -14.91
N ASN A 85 9.75 -5.94 -14.13
CA ASN A 85 9.92 -4.57 -13.66
C ASN A 85 9.51 -4.43 -12.17
N ILE A 86 10.42 -4.81 -11.30
CA ILE A 86 10.19 -4.74 -9.85
C ILE A 86 10.01 -3.29 -9.35
N ARG A 87 10.43 -2.30 -10.12
CA ARG A 87 10.38 -0.90 -9.71
C ARG A 87 8.95 -0.34 -9.64
N VAL A 88 7.99 -1.00 -10.30
CA VAL A 88 6.58 -0.56 -10.28
C VAL A 88 5.76 -1.20 -9.16
N PHE A 89 6.39 -1.98 -8.32
CA PHE A 89 5.76 -2.70 -7.23
C PHE A 89 4.90 -1.79 -6.33
N ASN A 90 5.47 -0.68 -5.82
CA ASN A 90 4.74 0.24 -4.94
C ASN A 90 3.58 0.95 -5.65
N THR A 91 3.75 1.26 -6.92
CA THR A 91 2.68 1.91 -7.70
C THR A 91 1.53 0.95 -7.92
N MET A 92 1.83 -0.33 -8.10
CA MET A 92 0.81 -1.38 -8.22
C MET A 92 0.00 -1.50 -6.93
N ILE A 93 0.67 -1.47 -5.78
CA ILE A 93 -0.01 -1.47 -4.47
C ILE A 93 -0.86 -0.22 -4.29
N LEU A 94 -0.36 0.94 -4.70
CA LEU A 94 -1.14 2.18 -4.64
C LEU A 94 -2.43 2.06 -5.46
N GLY A 95 -2.36 1.48 -6.64
CA GLY A 95 -3.54 1.24 -7.48
C GLY A 95 -4.55 0.34 -6.77
N GLY A 96 -4.10 -0.75 -6.18
CA GLY A 96 -4.97 -1.64 -5.40
C GLY A 96 -5.63 -0.92 -4.22
N TYR A 97 -4.87 -0.11 -3.51
CA TYR A 97 -5.40 0.69 -2.41
C TYR A 97 -6.50 1.64 -2.89
N LEU A 98 -6.30 2.33 -3.99
CA LEU A 98 -7.27 3.28 -4.52
C LEU A 98 -8.56 2.61 -4.99
N LYS A 99 -8.50 1.35 -5.40
CA LYS A 99 -9.70 0.58 -5.71
C LYS A 99 -10.53 0.31 -4.46
N VAL A 100 -9.87 -0.05 -3.37
CA VAL A 100 -10.55 -0.37 -2.10
C VAL A 100 -11.00 0.88 -1.36
N ARG A 101 -10.16 1.91 -1.37
CA ARG A 101 -10.38 3.20 -0.69
C ARG A 101 -10.13 4.35 -1.67
N PRO A 102 -11.13 4.74 -2.46
CA PRO A 102 -10.95 5.79 -3.47
C PRO A 102 -10.89 7.19 -2.83
N VAL A 103 -9.89 7.43 -2.00
CA VAL A 103 -9.67 8.72 -1.32
C VAL A 103 -9.32 9.83 -2.30
N VAL A 104 -8.74 9.47 -3.44
CA VAL A 104 -8.53 10.35 -4.59
C VAL A 104 -8.85 9.55 -5.86
N THR A 105 -9.11 10.24 -6.96
CA THR A 105 -9.31 9.55 -8.24
C THR A 105 -7.99 9.01 -8.77
N LEU A 106 -8.06 7.98 -9.60
CA LEU A 106 -6.87 7.43 -10.27
C LEU A 106 -6.16 8.52 -11.08
N GLU A 107 -6.92 9.36 -11.76
CA GLU A 107 -6.38 10.47 -12.53
C GLU A 107 -5.61 11.47 -11.66
N ASN A 108 -6.15 11.84 -10.51
CA ASN A 108 -5.48 12.77 -9.59
C ASN A 108 -4.26 12.14 -8.94
N ALA A 109 -4.30 10.86 -8.61
CA ALA A 109 -3.15 10.12 -8.11
C ALA A 109 -2.03 10.11 -9.15
N PHE A 110 -2.36 9.87 -10.40
CA PHE A 110 -1.39 9.89 -11.49
C PHE A 110 -0.80 11.28 -11.70
N ARG A 111 -1.61 12.33 -11.63
CA ARG A 111 -1.12 13.71 -11.70
C ARG A 111 -0.15 14.03 -10.58
N GLY A 112 -0.46 13.61 -9.36
CA GLY A 112 0.42 13.79 -8.21
C GLY A 112 1.76 13.09 -8.40
N MET A 113 1.73 11.88 -8.93
CA MET A 113 2.92 11.13 -9.26
C MET A 113 3.76 11.86 -10.32
N ALA A 114 3.11 12.32 -11.38
CA ALA A 114 3.79 13.04 -12.45
C ALA A 114 4.49 14.31 -11.95
N LYS A 115 3.86 15.03 -11.02
CA LYS A 115 4.47 16.22 -10.40
C LYS A 115 5.62 15.87 -9.46
N SER A 116 5.57 14.71 -8.84
CA SER A 116 6.59 14.30 -7.86
C SER A 116 7.85 13.74 -8.51
N LEU A 117 7.73 13.19 -9.71
CA LEU A 117 8.89 12.62 -10.40
C LEU A 117 9.76 13.71 -11.02
N PRO A 118 11.10 13.60 -10.86
CA PRO A 118 12.01 14.50 -11.56
C PRO A 118 11.83 14.40 -13.09
N PRO A 119 12.08 15.49 -13.84
CA PRO A 119 11.92 15.45 -15.30
C PRO A 119 12.70 14.33 -16.00
N ARG A 120 13.86 13.96 -15.46
CA ARG A 120 14.67 12.85 -15.99
C ARG A 120 13.96 11.49 -15.88
N MET A 121 12.95 11.39 -15.03
CA MET A 121 12.21 10.14 -14.80
C MET A 121 10.84 10.14 -15.48
N ALA A 122 10.53 11.17 -16.27
CA ALA A 122 9.24 11.29 -16.94
C ALA A 122 8.94 10.08 -17.86
N GLY A 123 9.97 9.43 -18.40
CA GLY A 123 9.80 8.23 -19.21
C GLY A 123 9.23 7.02 -18.45
N LEU A 124 9.24 7.06 -17.12
CA LEU A 124 8.67 5.99 -16.30
C LEU A 124 7.17 6.16 -16.06
N LEU A 125 6.59 7.30 -16.42
CA LEU A 125 5.17 7.57 -16.15
C LEU A 125 4.23 6.56 -16.81
N PRO A 126 4.39 6.18 -18.09
CA PRO A 126 3.49 5.19 -18.68
C PRO A 126 3.50 3.84 -17.99
N ALA A 127 4.68 3.35 -17.60
CA ALA A 127 4.80 2.08 -16.87
C ALA A 127 4.14 2.16 -15.49
N ASN A 128 4.28 3.29 -14.81
CA ASN A 128 3.67 3.51 -13.51
C ASN A 128 2.15 3.63 -13.60
N GLU A 129 1.63 4.30 -14.62
CA GLU A 129 0.18 4.37 -14.85
C GLU A 129 -0.40 2.98 -15.09
N GLN A 130 0.27 2.20 -15.93
CA GLN A 130 -0.14 0.84 -16.25
C GLN A 130 -0.12 -0.05 -15.01
N ALA A 131 0.94 0.08 -14.19
CA ALA A 131 1.05 -0.65 -12.94
C ALA A 131 -0.07 -0.29 -11.95
N MET A 132 -0.43 0.98 -11.87
CA MET A 132 -1.51 1.44 -11.01
C MET A 132 -2.84 0.81 -11.42
N ARG A 133 -3.16 0.82 -12.72
CA ARG A 133 -4.36 0.17 -13.25
C ARG A 133 -4.34 -1.34 -13.02
N HIS A 134 -3.19 -1.95 -13.21
CA HIS A 134 -3.02 -3.39 -13.01
C HIS A 134 -3.23 -3.79 -11.54
N GLY A 135 -2.75 -2.98 -10.61
CA GLY A 135 -2.98 -3.19 -9.18
C GLY A 135 -4.45 -3.18 -8.82
N MET A 136 -5.24 -2.34 -9.48
CA MET A 136 -6.70 -2.33 -9.29
C MET A 136 -7.35 -3.64 -9.75
N GLU A 137 -6.77 -4.30 -10.74
CA GLU A 137 -7.29 -5.57 -11.27
C GLU A 137 -6.93 -6.77 -10.42
N ILE A 138 -5.72 -6.79 -9.86
CA ILE A 138 -5.20 -7.97 -9.15
C ILE A 138 -5.51 -8.01 -7.66
N ILE A 139 -5.89 -6.89 -7.06
CA ILE A 139 -6.26 -6.87 -5.65
C ILE A 139 -7.56 -7.67 -5.45
N ARG A 140 -7.59 -8.49 -4.42
CA ARG A 140 -8.76 -9.30 -4.11
C ARG A 140 -9.04 -9.32 -2.62
N GLU A 141 -10.32 -9.37 -2.26
CA GLU A 141 -10.73 -9.53 -0.89
C GLU A 141 -10.40 -10.96 -0.42
N ARG A 142 -9.74 -11.04 0.71
CA ARG A 142 -9.52 -12.31 1.38
C ARG A 142 -10.65 -12.52 2.38
N ARG A 143 -11.54 -13.46 2.07
CA ARG A 143 -12.55 -13.89 3.04
C ARG A 143 -11.90 -14.91 3.95
N GLY A 144 -12.04 -14.70 5.26
CA GLY A 144 -11.45 -15.58 6.26
C GLY A 144 -11.95 -17.01 6.10
N GLU A 145 -11.01 -17.92 6.02
CA GLU A 145 -11.27 -19.34 6.16
C GLU A 145 -11.16 -19.73 7.63
#